data_f1ff96346ac8841eb0c31fdfbf555fa3
#
_entry.id   f1ff96346ac8841eb0c31fdfbf555fa3
#
_cell.length_a   1.000
_cell.length_b   1.000
_cell.length_c   1.000
_cell.angle_alpha   90.00
_cell.angle_beta   90.00
_cell.angle_gamma   90.00
#
_symmetry.space_group_name_H-M   'P 1'
#
loop_
_entity.id
_entity.type
_entity.pdbx_description
1 polymer ?
#
loop_
_entity_poly.entity_id
_entity_poly.type
_entity_poly.pdbx_seq_one_letter_code
_entity_poly.pdbx_strand_id
1 'polypeptide(L)'
;MSLLADLDVAGLFRSRSVAIALLSLLLLTPAARAERLPIDAAASSVPVIQSAQRVVELSRSPQSRATVVRSPLPFRAFGMRWEGDGPAPEQPGISVRFSRDGGTWTGWMLPDIDHDSCDGDASDVFFALVFFDAHYIDVEYSVPEAWLASGVRLAFEFIDPGESTQPLRAADLAPSLAAEAGSLARPTVVSRTEWGCPEGQSSASWAPQYTDVSHLIVHHTATASASSDWPAQVRSIWTVHTYTRNWGDIGYNYLIDPLGVIYEGRSGGDDVIGAHFSCANSNTMGVALLGEFGAAAPTLEAQDSLERLLAWKA
;
A
#
# COMPACT_ATOMS: atom_id res chain seq x y z
N MET A 1 -10.94 42.82 38.70
CA MET A 1 -9.89 43.14 39.68
C MET A 1 -8.67 42.33 39.32
N SER A 2 -7.72 43.05 38.88
CA SER A 2 -6.38 42.75 38.38
C SER A 2 -5.47 42.19 39.49
N LEU A 3 -4.55 41.31 39.14
CA LEU A 3 -3.19 41.31 39.70
C LEU A 3 -2.27 40.50 38.77
N LEU A 4 -1.57 41.26 37.94
CA LEU A 4 -0.32 40.90 37.30
C LEU A 4 0.78 40.84 38.36
N ALA A 5 1.70 39.90 38.27
CA ALA A 5 3.00 39.97 38.89
C ALA A 5 4.08 39.63 37.86
N ASP A 6 4.74 40.67 37.39
CA ASP A 6 6.01 40.65 36.67
C ASP A 6 7.12 40.12 37.58
N LEU A 7 7.97 39.26 37.08
CA LEU A 7 9.27 38.94 37.66
C LEU A 7 10.35 39.19 36.60
N ASP A 8 10.97 40.36 36.81
CA ASP A 8 12.18 40.82 36.14
C ASP A 8 13.41 40.12 36.76
N VAL A 9 14.24 39.46 35.96
CA VAL A 9 15.55 38.95 36.39
C VAL A 9 16.61 39.45 35.39
N ALA A 10 16.99 40.68 35.60
CA ALA A 10 18.24 41.22 35.07
C ALA A 10 19.24 41.41 36.25
N GLY A 11 20.38 40.75 36.11
CA GLY A 11 21.54 41.16 36.91
C GLY A 11 22.20 40.09 37.74
N LEU A 12 23.31 39.54 37.25
CA LEU A 12 24.58 39.44 37.97
C LEU A 12 25.69 38.83 37.09
N PHE A 13 26.35 39.68 36.37
CA PHE A 13 27.72 39.41 35.90
C PHE A 13 28.68 39.91 36.97
N ARG A 14 29.60 39.07 37.47
CA ARG A 14 31.01 39.42 37.70
C ARG A 14 31.85 38.23 38.20
N SER A 15 32.77 37.81 37.31
CA SER A 15 34.21 37.63 37.59
C SER A 15 34.67 36.62 38.66
N ARG A 16 35.35 35.57 38.20
CA ARG A 16 36.79 35.38 38.48
C ARG A 16 37.34 34.12 37.81
N SER A 17 38.39 34.32 36.98
CA SER A 17 39.23 33.34 36.35
C SER A 17 40.00 32.53 37.43
N VAL A 18 39.94 31.21 37.34
CA VAL A 18 40.97 30.30 37.88
C VAL A 18 41.28 29.27 36.80
N ALA A 19 42.49 29.41 36.23
CA ALA A 19 43.04 28.44 35.33
C ALA A 19 43.57 27.26 36.15
N ILE A 20 43.02 26.07 35.91
CA ILE A 20 43.64 24.81 36.33
C ILE A 20 43.92 24.01 35.07
N ALA A 21 45.21 23.96 34.71
CA ALA A 21 45.69 23.10 33.64
C ALA A 21 45.72 21.66 34.17
N LEU A 22 44.74 20.83 33.72
CA LEU A 22 44.81 19.39 33.88
C LEU A 22 45.18 18.78 32.53
N LEU A 23 46.42 18.30 32.47
CA LEU A 23 46.99 17.57 31.37
C LEU A 23 46.38 16.16 31.38
N SER A 24 45.28 15.97 30.64
CA SER A 24 44.67 14.65 30.42
C SER A 24 45.26 14.05 29.16
N LEU A 25 46.11 13.03 29.41
CA LEU A 25 46.64 12.16 28.36
C LEU A 25 45.49 11.37 27.73
N LEU A 26 44.96 11.84 26.59
CA LEU A 26 44.03 11.09 25.80
C LEU A 26 44.78 9.92 25.11
N LEU A 27 44.61 8.74 25.62
CA LEU A 27 44.87 7.51 24.87
C LEU A 27 43.84 7.44 23.72
N LEU A 28 44.28 7.81 22.53
CA LEU A 28 43.55 7.55 21.29
C LEU A 28 43.52 6.05 21.06
N THR A 29 42.44 5.38 21.50
CA THR A 29 42.09 4.08 20.95
C THR A 29 41.59 4.33 19.50
N PRO A 30 42.12 3.62 18.50
CA PRO A 30 41.61 3.73 17.15
C PRO A 30 40.13 3.25 17.20
N ALA A 31 39.21 4.14 16.85
CA ALA A 31 37.84 3.75 16.59
C ALA A 31 37.88 2.66 15.52
N ALA A 32 37.47 1.47 15.89
CA ALA A 32 37.24 0.40 14.94
C ALA A 32 36.19 0.92 13.95
N ARG A 33 36.68 1.28 12.78
CA ARG A 33 35.86 1.60 11.61
C ARG A 33 35.12 0.30 11.31
N ALA A 34 33.85 0.26 11.62
CA ALA A 34 32.98 -0.84 11.17
C ALA A 34 33.08 -0.84 9.64
N GLU A 35 33.91 -1.73 9.12
CA GLU A 35 33.91 -2.10 7.72
C GLU A 35 32.49 -2.62 7.45
N ARG A 36 31.71 -1.84 6.73
CA ARG A 36 30.52 -2.37 6.07
C ARG A 36 31.05 -3.47 5.16
N LEU A 37 30.80 -4.71 5.54
CA LEU A 37 30.89 -5.81 4.60
C LEU A 37 30.10 -5.37 3.36
N PRO A 38 30.70 -5.50 2.15
CA PRO A 38 29.91 -5.28 0.96
C PRO A 38 28.74 -6.26 1.05
N ILE A 39 27.53 -5.75 1.21
CA ILE A 39 26.36 -6.51 0.85
C ILE A 39 26.60 -6.79 -0.63
N ASP A 40 26.91 -8.05 -0.93
CA ASP A 40 26.93 -8.51 -2.31
C ASP A 40 25.62 -8.03 -2.90
N ALA A 41 25.72 -7.03 -3.76
CA ALA A 41 24.68 -6.67 -4.67
C ALA A 41 24.58 -7.81 -5.69
N ALA A 42 24.10 -8.96 -5.23
CA ALA A 42 23.42 -9.88 -6.10
C ALA A 42 22.37 -9.02 -6.78
N ALA A 43 22.56 -8.78 -8.07
CA ALA A 43 21.72 -7.93 -8.87
C ALA A 43 20.27 -8.31 -8.55
N SER A 44 19.61 -7.51 -7.73
CA SER A 44 18.21 -7.69 -7.38
C SER A 44 17.48 -7.45 -8.69
N SER A 45 17.19 -8.55 -9.40
CA SER A 45 16.38 -8.46 -10.62
C SER A 45 15.02 -7.94 -10.15
N VAL A 46 14.68 -6.73 -10.58
CA VAL A 46 13.35 -6.17 -10.35
C VAL A 46 12.34 -7.20 -10.84
N PRO A 47 11.36 -7.61 -10.02
CA PRO A 47 10.35 -8.57 -10.43
C PRO A 47 9.68 -8.12 -11.72
N VAL A 48 9.54 -9.02 -12.68
CA VAL A 48 8.85 -8.72 -13.94
C VAL A 48 7.35 -8.84 -13.67
N ILE A 49 6.65 -7.71 -13.67
CA ILE A 49 5.19 -7.69 -13.60
C ILE A 49 4.62 -7.93 -14.98
N GLN A 50 3.62 -8.79 -15.06
CA GLN A 50 2.83 -9.01 -16.28
C GLN A 50 1.36 -8.74 -15.95
N SER A 51 0.66 -8.06 -16.84
CA SER A 51 -0.78 -7.89 -16.75
C SER A 51 -1.46 -8.09 -18.10
N ALA A 52 -2.70 -8.51 -18.06
CA ALA A 52 -3.54 -8.65 -19.23
C ALA A 52 -5.00 -8.38 -18.88
N GLN A 53 -5.71 -7.77 -19.81
CA GLN A 53 -7.13 -7.45 -19.66
C GLN A 53 -7.98 -8.32 -20.58
N ARG A 54 -9.18 -8.67 -20.09
CA ARG A 54 -10.27 -9.25 -20.87
C ARG A 54 -11.55 -8.48 -20.61
N VAL A 55 -12.23 -8.11 -21.67
CA VAL A 55 -13.55 -7.48 -21.60
C VAL A 55 -14.61 -8.47 -22.09
N VAL A 56 -15.66 -8.60 -21.31
CA VAL A 56 -16.80 -9.48 -21.60
C VAL A 56 -18.07 -8.65 -21.67
N GLU A 57 -18.79 -8.74 -22.75
CA GLU A 57 -20.13 -8.13 -22.87
C GLU A 57 -21.16 -9.00 -22.15
N LEU A 58 -21.92 -8.39 -21.27
CA LEU A 58 -23.03 -9.05 -20.59
C LEU A 58 -24.28 -9.00 -21.49
N SER A 59 -24.64 -10.16 -22.02
CA SER A 59 -25.88 -10.31 -22.81
C SER A 59 -26.96 -11.02 -22.00
N ARG A 60 -28.22 -10.67 -22.22
CA ARG A 60 -29.39 -11.36 -21.66
C ARG A 60 -29.61 -12.75 -22.32
N SER A 61 -28.56 -13.50 -22.52
CA SER A 61 -28.72 -14.88 -23.02
C SER A 61 -29.15 -15.81 -21.89
N PRO A 62 -30.18 -16.63 -22.07
CA PRO A 62 -30.63 -17.57 -21.06
C PRO A 62 -29.66 -18.75 -20.80
N GLN A 63 -28.52 -18.76 -21.46
CA GLN A 63 -27.54 -19.85 -21.39
C GLN A 63 -26.51 -19.54 -20.29
N SER A 64 -26.66 -20.22 -19.22
CA SER A 64 -25.82 -20.33 -18.01
C SER A 64 -25.55 -19.03 -17.23
N ARG A 65 -25.93 -19.08 -15.96
CA ARG A 65 -25.67 -18.02 -14.95
C ARG A 65 -24.18 -17.87 -14.59
N ALA A 66 -23.34 -18.79 -15.03
CA ALA A 66 -21.92 -18.78 -14.75
C ALA A 66 -21.13 -18.98 -16.05
N THR A 67 -20.11 -18.17 -16.27
CA THR A 67 -19.29 -18.17 -17.45
C THR A 67 -17.80 -18.25 -17.08
N VAL A 68 -17.07 -19.14 -17.78
CA VAL A 68 -15.62 -19.31 -17.59
C VAL A 68 -14.87 -18.44 -18.58
N VAL A 69 -13.90 -17.72 -18.09
CA VAL A 69 -12.95 -16.92 -18.85
C VAL A 69 -11.54 -17.42 -18.56
N ARG A 70 -10.84 -17.84 -19.60
CA ARG A 70 -9.41 -18.17 -19.50
C ARG A 70 -8.58 -16.90 -19.58
N SER A 71 -7.69 -16.75 -18.59
CA SER A 71 -6.69 -15.67 -18.58
C SER A 71 -5.67 -15.86 -19.71
N PRO A 72 -5.19 -14.75 -20.30
CA PRO A 72 -4.08 -14.81 -21.27
C PRO A 72 -2.74 -15.21 -20.66
N LEU A 73 -2.59 -15.08 -19.34
CA LEU A 73 -1.37 -15.42 -18.57
C LEU A 73 -1.76 -16.02 -17.21
N PRO A 74 -0.89 -16.83 -16.60
CA PRO A 74 -1.06 -17.19 -15.20
C PRO A 74 -1.04 -15.93 -14.32
N PHE A 75 -1.93 -15.84 -13.33
CA PHE A 75 -2.06 -14.64 -12.50
C PHE A 75 -2.14 -14.98 -11.01
N ARG A 76 -1.66 -14.06 -10.19
CA ARG A 76 -1.76 -14.10 -8.72
C ARG A 76 -2.67 -13.00 -8.17
N ALA A 77 -3.00 -11.99 -8.98
CA ALA A 77 -3.96 -10.99 -8.60
C ALA A 77 -5.01 -10.79 -9.71
N PHE A 78 -6.23 -10.50 -9.27
CA PHE A 78 -7.39 -10.36 -10.13
C PHE A 78 -8.17 -9.12 -9.75
N GLY A 79 -8.31 -8.18 -10.69
CA GLY A 79 -9.16 -7.01 -10.60
C GLY A 79 -10.38 -7.17 -11.50
N MET A 80 -11.45 -6.50 -11.14
CA MET A 80 -12.67 -6.46 -11.95
C MET A 80 -13.23 -5.04 -11.99
N ARG A 81 -13.73 -4.64 -13.16
CA ARG A 81 -14.41 -3.36 -13.36
C ARG A 81 -15.70 -3.58 -14.12
N TRP A 82 -16.77 -2.98 -13.62
CA TRP A 82 -18.04 -2.85 -14.30
C TRP A 82 -17.99 -1.61 -15.18
N GLU A 83 -18.39 -1.72 -16.45
CA GLU A 83 -18.48 -0.63 -17.40
C GLU A 83 -19.90 -0.61 -18.01
N GLY A 84 -20.61 0.50 -17.89
CA GLY A 84 -21.95 0.58 -18.48
C GLY A 84 -22.66 1.91 -18.22
N ASP A 85 -23.67 2.21 -19.07
CA ASP A 85 -24.47 3.43 -18.99
C ASP A 85 -25.63 3.35 -17.97
N GLY A 86 -25.68 2.28 -17.17
CA GLY A 86 -26.72 2.07 -16.15
C GLY A 86 -26.29 2.57 -14.77
N PRO A 87 -27.25 2.70 -13.82
CA PRO A 87 -26.89 2.99 -12.45
C PRO A 87 -25.93 1.93 -11.94
N ALA A 88 -24.84 2.38 -11.32
CA ALA A 88 -23.87 1.50 -10.69
C ALA A 88 -24.57 0.66 -9.60
N PRO A 89 -24.26 -0.63 -9.51
CA PRO A 89 -24.81 -1.45 -8.46
C PRO A 89 -24.33 -0.97 -7.08
N GLU A 90 -25.27 -0.76 -6.17
CA GLU A 90 -24.99 -0.32 -4.79
C GLU A 90 -24.42 -1.44 -3.91
N GLN A 91 -24.48 -2.70 -4.38
CA GLN A 91 -24.02 -3.87 -3.62
C GLN A 91 -23.28 -4.85 -4.53
N PRO A 92 -22.23 -5.53 -4.00
CA PRO A 92 -21.57 -6.57 -4.74
C PRO A 92 -22.55 -7.69 -5.07
N GLY A 93 -22.76 -7.96 -6.34
CA GLY A 93 -23.67 -9.00 -6.82
C GLY A 93 -22.98 -10.01 -7.71
N ILE A 94 -21.74 -9.71 -8.17
CA ILE A 94 -20.98 -10.55 -9.06
C ILE A 94 -20.14 -11.50 -8.22
N SER A 95 -20.41 -12.80 -8.35
CA SER A 95 -19.61 -13.84 -7.70
C SER A 95 -18.53 -14.32 -8.66
N VAL A 96 -17.35 -14.58 -8.14
CA VAL A 96 -16.23 -15.14 -8.90
C VAL A 96 -15.65 -16.36 -8.17
N ARG A 97 -15.05 -17.28 -8.94
CA ARG A 97 -14.20 -18.35 -8.43
C ARG A 97 -13.09 -18.66 -9.43
N PHE A 98 -12.04 -19.30 -8.98
CA PHE A 98 -10.80 -19.44 -9.73
C PHE A 98 -10.36 -20.88 -9.85
N SER A 99 -9.66 -21.23 -10.94
CA SER A 99 -9.09 -22.55 -11.14
C SER A 99 -7.66 -22.47 -11.67
N ARG A 100 -6.84 -23.43 -11.24
CA ARG A 100 -5.46 -23.59 -11.70
C ARG A 100 -5.33 -24.53 -12.91
N ASP A 101 -6.30 -25.42 -13.09
CA ASP A 101 -6.24 -26.54 -14.01
C ASP A 101 -7.48 -26.65 -14.90
N GLY A 102 -8.47 -25.78 -14.72
CA GLY A 102 -9.77 -25.80 -15.38
C GLY A 102 -10.73 -26.84 -14.83
N GLY A 103 -10.32 -27.62 -13.82
CA GLY A 103 -11.13 -28.69 -13.21
C GLY A 103 -11.47 -28.47 -11.74
N THR A 104 -10.47 -28.04 -10.97
CA THR A 104 -10.61 -27.77 -9.54
C THR A 104 -10.81 -26.27 -9.29
N TRP A 105 -11.91 -25.92 -8.62
CA TRP A 105 -12.31 -24.53 -8.38
C TRP A 105 -12.23 -24.15 -6.91
N THR A 106 -11.89 -22.90 -6.64
CA THR A 106 -12.06 -22.30 -5.31
C THR A 106 -13.55 -22.24 -4.94
N GLY A 107 -13.87 -21.94 -3.67
CA GLY A 107 -15.20 -21.47 -3.32
C GLY A 107 -15.57 -20.18 -4.07
N TRP A 108 -16.87 -19.94 -4.22
CA TRP A 108 -17.37 -18.66 -4.71
C TRP A 108 -17.08 -17.57 -3.71
N MET A 109 -16.64 -16.41 -4.21
CA MET A 109 -16.45 -15.18 -3.43
C MET A 109 -17.15 -14.01 -4.10
N LEU A 110 -17.50 -13.03 -3.30
CA LEU A 110 -18.11 -11.77 -3.71
C LEU A 110 -17.07 -10.67 -3.47
N PRO A 111 -16.35 -10.20 -4.48
CA PRO A 111 -15.45 -9.06 -4.32
C PRO A 111 -16.25 -7.82 -3.90
N ASP A 112 -15.79 -7.09 -2.92
CA ASP A 112 -16.40 -5.85 -2.49
C ASP A 112 -16.27 -4.76 -3.56
N ILE A 113 -17.16 -3.77 -3.52
CA ILE A 113 -17.07 -2.61 -4.38
C ILE A 113 -16.05 -1.64 -3.76
N ASP A 114 -15.12 -1.21 -4.59
CA ASP A 114 -14.17 -0.18 -4.21
C ASP A 114 -14.79 1.21 -4.45
N HIS A 115 -15.07 1.91 -3.36
CA HIS A 115 -15.74 3.21 -3.37
C HIS A 115 -14.78 4.41 -3.47
N ASP A 116 -13.50 4.20 -3.72
CA ASP A 116 -12.48 5.25 -3.74
C ASP A 116 -12.49 6.15 -5.00
N SER A 117 -13.59 6.23 -5.74
CA SER A 117 -13.69 7.12 -6.88
C SER A 117 -14.21 8.51 -6.49
N CYS A 118 -13.59 9.57 -7.02
CA CYS A 118 -14.04 10.97 -6.89
C CYS A 118 -15.26 11.31 -7.74
N ASP A 119 -15.52 10.52 -8.75
CA ASP A 119 -16.44 10.92 -9.81
C ASP A 119 -17.83 10.42 -9.49
N GLY A 120 -18.64 11.31 -8.90
CA GLY A 120 -20.06 11.05 -8.65
C GLY A 120 -20.88 10.73 -9.92
N ASP A 121 -20.25 10.81 -11.10
CA ASP A 121 -20.79 10.46 -12.42
C ASP A 121 -20.04 9.27 -13.06
N ALA A 122 -19.15 8.57 -12.33
CA ALA A 122 -18.43 7.45 -12.90
C ALA A 122 -19.40 6.31 -13.24
N SER A 123 -19.57 6.04 -14.53
CA SER A 123 -20.29 4.86 -15.03
C SER A 123 -19.60 3.55 -14.69
N ASP A 124 -18.33 3.64 -14.28
CA ASP A 124 -17.46 2.49 -13.99
C ASP A 124 -17.41 2.22 -12.49
N VAL A 125 -17.68 0.97 -12.11
CA VAL A 125 -17.53 0.48 -10.75
C VAL A 125 -16.36 -0.46 -10.66
N PHE A 126 -15.44 -0.16 -9.76
CA PHE A 126 -14.30 -1.03 -9.49
C PHE A 126 -14.61 -1.94 -8.31
N PHE A 127 -14.02 -3.12 -8.34
CA PHE A 127 -14.10 -4.09 -7.25
C PHE A 127 -12.74 -4.24 -6.58
N ALA A 128 -12.77 -4.62 -5.31
CA ALA A 128 -11.58 -4.88 -4.54
C ALA A 128 -10.69 -5.93 -5.22
N LEU A 129 -9.38 -5.74 -5.16
CA LEU A 129 -8.40 -6.63 -5.74
C LEU A 129 -8.35 -7.96 -4.97
N VAL A 130 -8.51 -9.07 -5.68
CA VAL A 130 -8.31 -10.40 -5.12
C VAL A 130 -6.87 -10.84 -5.35
N PHE A 131 -6.15 -11.23 -4.30
CA PHE A 131 -4.77 -11.68 -4.36
C PHE A 131 -4.62 -13.13 -3.87
N PHE A 132 -3.69 -13.86 -4.47
CA PHE A 132 -3.39 -15.26 -4.18
C PHE A 132 -1.89 -15.50 -4.05
N ASP A 133 -1.51 -16.43 -3.19
CA ASP A 133 -0.12 -16.91 -3.08
C ASP A 133 0.28 -17.87 -4.22
N ALA A 134 -0.67 -18.29 -5.04
CA ALA A 134 -0.42 -19.21 -6.13
C ALA A 134 -1.07 -18.73 -7.42
N HIS A 135 -0.52 -19.16 -8.55
CA HIS A 135 -1.04 -18.81 -9.85
C HIS A 135 -2.35 -19.55 -10.18
N TYR A 136 -3.26 -18.81 -10.81
CA TYR A 136 -4.50 -19.29 -11.41
C TYR A 136 -4.49 -19.00 -12.90
N ILE A 137 -5.36 -19.68 -13.66
CA ILE A 137 -5.45 -19.52 -15.13
C ILE A 137 -6.88 -19.30 -15.60
N ASP A 138 -7.86 -19.66 -14.82
CA ASP A 138 -9.28 -19.51 -15.16
C ASP A 138 -10.03 -18.78 -14.07
N VAL A 139 -10.97 -17.93 -14.46
CA VAL A 139 -12.00 -17.34 -13.61
C VAL A 139 -13.37 -17.75 -14.12
N GLU A 140 -14.23 -18.19 -13.22
CA GLU A 140 -15.65 -18.33 -13.51
C GLU A 140 -16.40 -17.25 -12.75
N TYR A 141 -17.27 -16.53 -13.44
CA TYR A 141 -18.06 -15.47 -12.85
C TYR A 141 -19.55 -15.74 -13.01
N SER A 142 -20.34 -15.25 -12.08
CA SER A 142 -21.79 -15.29 -12.10
C SER A 142 -22.35 -13.90 -11.81
N VAL A 143 -23.23 -13.43 -12.69
CA VAL A 143 -23.87 -12.11 -12.59
C VAL A 143 -25.34 -12.29 -12.27
N PRO A 144 -25.92 -11.53 -11.32
CA PRO A 144 -27.36 -11.51 -11.07
C PRO A 144 -28.13 -11.13 -12.33
N GLU A 145 -29.28 -11.76 -12.53
CA GLU A 145 -30.12 -11.51 -13.71
C GLU A 145 -30.53 -10.03 -13.84
N ALA A 146 -30.74 -9.36 -12.71
CA ALA A 146 -31.08 -7.94 -12.68
C ALA A 146 -29.97 -7.03 -13.26
N TRP A 147 -28.73 -7.50 -13.31
CA TRP A 147 -27.56 -6.78 -13.83
C TRP A 147 -27.28 -7.08 -15.30
N LEU A 148 -27.98 -8.04 -15.89
CA LEU A 148 -27.86 -8.37 -17.31
C LEU A 148 -28.60 -7.34 -18.14
N ALA A 149 -28.10 -6.11 -18.20
CA ALA A 149 -28.61 -5.06 -19.08
C ALA A 149 -27.81 -5.00 -20.40
N SER A 150 -28.43 -4.54 -21.46
CA SER A 150 -27.73 -4.29 -22.73
C SER A 150 -26.71 -3.16 -22.54
N GLY A 151 -25.51 -3.32 -23.09
CA GLY A 151 -24.45 -2.31 -23.04
C GLY A 151 -23.57 -2.34 -21.79
N VAL A 152 -23.76 -3.32 -20.90
CA VAL A 152 -22.88 -3.53 -19.76
C VAL A 152 -21.75 -4.49 -20.10
N ARG A 153 -20.55 -4.17 -19.64
CA ARG A 153 -19.34 -4.98 -19.81
C ARG A 153 -18.67 -5.22 -18.47
N LEU A 154 -18.00 -6.34 -18.34
CA LEU A 154 -17.05 -6.60 -17.27
C LEU A 154 -15.65 -6.60 -17.87
N ALA A 155 -14.77 -5.76 -17.35
CA ALA A 155 -13.35 -5.80 -17.64
C ALA A 155 -12.65 -6.55 -16.50
N PHE A 156 -11.94 -7.60 -16.85
CA PHE A 156 -11.12 -8.41 -15.93
C PHE A 156 -9.66 -8.05 -16.12
N GLU A 157 -8.99 -7.75 -15.02
CA GLU A 157 -7.55 -7.51 -14.97
C GLU A 157 -6.86 -8.71 -14.34
N PHE A 158 -5.96 -9.34 -15.05
CA PHE A 158 -5.14 -10.48 -14.61
C PHE A 158 -3.72 -9.97 -14.40
N ILE A 159 -3.18 -10.14 -13.20
CA ILE A 159 -1.86 -9.62 -12.83
C ILE A 159 -1.00 -10.75 -12.29
N ASP A 160 0.19 -10.92 -12.88
CA ASP A 160 1.29 -11.63 -12.25
C ASP A 160 2.29 -10.59 -11.73
N PRO A 161 2.34 -10.36 -10.40
CA PRO A 161 3.20 -9.35 -9.81
C PRO A 161 4.67 -9.76 -9.76
N GLY A 162 5.02 -10.93 -10.28
CA GLY A 162 6.32 -11.55 -10.10
C GLY A 162 6.57 -11.99 -8.67
N GLU A 163 7.62 -12.76 -8.46
CA GLU A 163 8.02 -13.24 -7.13
C GLU A 163 9.04 -12.31 -6.48
N SER A 164 8.95 -12.14 -5.17
CA SER A 164 9.95 -11.42 -4.41
C SER A 164 11.14 -12.31 -4.13
N THR A 165 12.35 -11.80 -4.32
CA THR A 165 13.59 -12.58 -4.17
C THR A 165 13.88 -12.94 -2.72
N GLN A 166 13.31 -12.21 -1.75
CA GLN A 166 13.38 -12.52 -0.32
C GLN A 166 12.11 -12.07 0.39
N PRO A 167 11.58 -12.89 1.33
CA PRO A 167 10.52 -12.45 2.21
C PRO A 167 11.08 -11.37 3.15
N LEU A 168 10.47 -10.18 3.13
CA LEU A 168 10.80 -9.13 4.09
C LEU A 168 10.17 -9.49 5.44
N ARG A 169 10.96 -9.37 6.51
CA ARG A 169 10.50 -9.58 7.88
C ARG A 169 10.67 -8.29 8.67
N ALA A 170 9.70 -7.96 9.50
CA ALA A 170 9.81 -6.81 10.39
C ALA A 170 11.06 -6.86 11.28
N ALA A 171 11.50 -8.07 11.69
CA ALA A 171 12.73 -8.26 12.45
C ALA A 171 14.00 -7.86 11.68
N ASP A 172 14.01 -8.00 10.35
CA ASP A 172 15.16 -7.62 9.50
C ASP A 172 15.19 -6.10 9.29
N LEU A 173 14.06 -5.44 9.56
CA LEU A 173 13.85 -3.99 9.45
C LEU A 173 13.77 -3.31 10.83
N ALA A 174 13.97 -4.08 11.92
CA ALA A 174 13.89 -3.54 13.27
C ALA A 174 14.84 -2.34 13.41
N PRO A 175 14.34 -1.16 13.83
CA PRO A 175 15.21 -0.05 14.11
C PRO A 175 16.17 -0.46 15.20
N SER A 176 17.43 -0.10 15.04
CA SER A 176 18.37 -0.11 16.16
C SER A 176 17.68 0.56 17.35
N LEU A 177 17.57 -0.14 18.48
CA LEU A 177 16.88 0.30 19.71
C LEU A 177 17.51 1.54 20.38
N ALA A 178 18.22 2.36 19.66
CA ALA A 178 18.84 3.62 20.08
C ALA A 178 18.02 4.85 19.61
N ALA A 179 16.70 4.78 19.66
CA ALA A 179 15.90 6.00 19.64
C ALA A 179 16.00 6.62 21.05
N GLU A 180 16.72 7.73 21.17
CA GLU A 180 16.77 8.51 22.41
C GLU A 180 15.35 8.85 22.83
N ALA A 181 15.04 8.61 24.11
CA ALA A 181 13.75 8.96 24.69
C ALA A 181 13.48 10.46 24.49
N GLY A 182 12.55 10.78 23.60
CA GLY A 182 12.09 12.16 23.37
C GLY A 182 11.96 12.61 21.92
N SER A 183 12.49 11.86 20.95
CA SER A 183 12.24 12.11 19.52
C SER A 183 11.46 10.95 18.94
N LEU A 184 10.29 11.23 18.38
CA LEU A 184 9.55 10.25 17.57
C LEU A 184 10.29 10.07 16.25
N ALA A 185 11.24 9.13 16.24
CA ALA A 185 12.03 8.82 15.05
C ALA A 185 11.13 8.22 13.96
N ARG A 186 11.40 8.59 12.72
CA ARG A 186 10.75 7.97 11.56
C ARG A 186 10.96 6.46 11.61
N PRO A 187 9.91 5.64 11.53
CA PRO A 187 10.06 4.20 11.48
C PRO A 187 10.80 3.76 10.22
N THR A 188 11.41 2.59 10.27
CA THR A 188 12.03 1.98 9.09
C THR A 188 10.93 1.64 8.07
N VAL A 189 11.17 2.03 6.83
CA VAL A 189 10.24 1.84 5.71
C VAL A 189 10.98 1.11 4.60
N VAL A 190 10.34 0.08 4.04
CA VAL A 190 10.80 -0.58 2.82
C VAL A 190 10.56 0.37 1.66
N SER A 191 11.62 0.78 1.01
CA SER A 191 11.56 1.70 -0.12
C SER A 191 10.88 1.07 -1.34
N ARG A 192 10.46 1.91 -2.26
CA ARG A 192 9.86 1.46 -3.53
C ARG A 192 10.76 0.49 -4.30
N THR A 193 12.05 0.77 -4.33
CA THR A 193 13.04 -0.12 -4.98
C THR A 193 13.15 -1.48 -4.26
N GLU A 194 13.09 -1.50 -2.93
CA GLU A 194 13.23 -2.73 -2.15
C GLU A 194 12.01 -3.65 -2.29
N TRP A 195 10.78 -3.12 -2.37
CA TRP A 195 9.62 -3.97 -2.66
C TRP A 195 9.45 -4.31 -4.14
N GLY A 196 10.34 -3.81 -5.00
CA GLY A 196 10.40 -4.14 -6.41
C GLY A 196 9.40 -3.37 -7.28
N CYS A 197 9.19 -2.08 -7.00
CA CYS A 197 8.42 -1.21 -7.89
C CYS A 197 9.05 -1.15 -9.28
N PRO A 198 8.30 -1.43 -10.36
CA PRO A 198 8.85 -1.41 -11.73
C PRO A 198 9.41 -0.04 -12.15
N GLU A 199 8.85 1.04 -11.62
CA GLU A 199 9.33 2.41 -11.86
C GLU A 199 10.46 2.83 -10.90
N GLY A 200 10.88 1.94 -10.01
CA GLY A 200 11.90 2.24 -8.99
C GLY A 200 11.42 3.25 -7.95
N GLN A 201 12.33 4.11 -7.48
CA GLN A 201 12.05 5.06 -6.40
C GLN A 201 11.14 6.22 -6.83
N SER A 202 11.14 6.58 -8.12
CA SER A 202 10.36 7.70 -8.65
C SER A 202 9.38 7.21 -9.70
N SER A 203 8.13 7.70 -9.65
CA SER A 203 7.16 7.38 -10.69
C SER A 203 7.55 8.05 -12.00
N ALA A 204 7.48 7.28 -13.10
CA ALA A 204 7.61 7.81 -14.45
C ALA A 204 6.28 8.35 -14.98
N SER A 205 5.17 7.85 -14.44
CA SER A 205 3.81 8.12 -14.92
C SER A 205 3.15 9.31 -14.22
N TRP A 206 3.70 9.75 -13.08
CA TRP A 206 3.11 10.81 -12.27
C TRP A 206 4.17 11.73 -11.65
N ALA A 207 3.97 13.05 -11.81
CA ALA A 207 4.82 14.07 -11.18
C ALA A 207 4.32 14.38 -9.76
N PRO A 208 5.15 14.22 -8.72
CA PRO A 208 4.74 14.45 -7.33
C PRO A 208 4.24 15.88 -7.10
N GLN A 209 3.14 15.98 -6.37
CA GLN A 209 2.61 17.23 -5.82
C GLN A 209 2.66 17.15 -4.31
N TYR A 210 2.83 18.28 -3.64
CA TYR A 210 3.09 18.32 -2.20
C TYR A 210 2.06 19.16 -1.46
N THR A 211 1.85 18.83 -0.19
CA THR A 211 0.94 19.54 0.71
C THR A 211 1.45 19.48 2.14
N ASP A 212 1.05 20.46 2.95
CA ASP A 212 1.24 20.36 4.41
C ASP A 212 0.24 19.35 4.96
N VAL A 213 0.72 18.25 5.53
CA VAL A 213 -0.13 17.21 6.11
C VAL A 213 -0.68 17.66 7.47
N SER A 214 -2.00 17.71 7.58
CA SER A 214 -2.72 18.03 8.82
C SER A 214 -3.70 16.94 9.27
N HIS A 215 -3.91 15.94 8.43
CA HIS A 215 -4.80 14.81 8.73
C HIS A 215 -4.15 13.49 8.33
N LEU A 216 -4.31 12.50 9.18
CA LEU A 216 -3.83 11.14 8.97
C LEU A 216 -5.03 10.23 8.73
N ILE A 217 -5.11 9.62 7.56
CA ILE A 217 -6.24 8.78 7.14
C ILE A 217 -5.78 7.33 7.09
N VAL A 218 -6.48 6.47 7.81
CA VAL A 218 -6.18 5.05 7.86
C VAL A 218 -7.21 4.30 7.03
N HIS A 219 -6.71 3.47 6.12
CA HIS A 219 -7.49 2.60 5.26
C HIS A 219 -7.16 1.13 5.51
N HIS A 220 -7.94 0.25 4.94
CA HIS A 220 -7.55 -1.12 4.64
C HIS A 220 -7.61 -1.33 3.11
N THR A 221 -6.95 -2.37 2.63
CA THR A 221 -6.92 -2.62 1.18
C THR A 221 -8.04 -3.53 0.71
N ALA A 222 -8.86 -4.07 1.62
CA ALA A 222 -9.91 -5.07 1.35
C ALA A 222 -9.38 -6.29 0.55
N THR A 223 -8.09 -6.62 0.69
CA THR A 223 -7.42 -7.74 0.02
C THR A 223 -7.23 -8.92 0.99
N ALA A 224 -6.59 -10.01 0.53
CA ALA A 224 -6.29 -11.13 1.40
C ALA A 224 -5.46 -10.70 2.62
N SER A 225 -5.87 -11.14 3.82
CA SER A 225 -5.18 -10.87 5.09
C SER A 225 -4.06 -11.89 5.39
N ALA A 226 -3.75 -12.79 4.47
CA ALA A 226 -2.66 -13.75 4.55
C ALA A 226 -1.94 -13.83 3.22
N SER A 227 -0.61 -13.76 3.25
CA SER A 227 0.25 -13.91 2.09
C SER A 227 1.62 -14.42 2.50
N SER A 228 2.26 -15.17 1.63
CA SER A 228 3.68 -15.53 1.73
C SER A 228 4.60 -14.49 1.06
N ASP A 229 4.04 -13.54 0.30
CA ASP A 229 4.77 -12.55 -0.50
C ASP A 229 4.04 -11.19 -0.48
N TRP A 230 4.17 -10.44 0.62
CA TRP A 230 3.54 -9.14 0.78
C TRP A 230 4.01 -8.09 -0.24
N PRO A 231 5.31 -8.02 -0.60
CA PRO A 231 5.74 -7.12 -1.68
C PRO A 231 5.04 -7.39 -3.03
N ALA A 232 4.72 -8.64 -3.35
CA ALA A 232 3.95 -8.97 -4.55
C ALA A 232 2.52 -8.42 -4.48
N GLN A 233 1.91 -8.44 -3.30
CA GLN A 233 0.60 -7.80 -3.10
C GLN A 233 0.68 -6.28 -3.27
N VAL A 234 1.73 -5.63 -2.74
CA VAL A 234 1.98 -4.19 -2.95
C VAL A 234 2.14 -3.87 -4.44
N ARG A 235 2.91 -4.69 -5.19
CA ARG A 235 3.06 -4.55 -6.65
C ARG A 235 1.74 -4.70 -7.40
N SER A 236 0.87 -5.61 -6.96
CA SER A 236 -0.46 -5.79 -7.56
C SER A 236 -1.35 -4.57 -7.35
N ILE A 237 -1.36 -4.00 -6.13
CA ILE A 237 -2.07 -2.75 -5.81
C ILE A 237 -1.52 -1.60 -6.65
N TRP A 238 -0.18 -1.48 -6.74
CA TRP A 238 0.45 -0.47 -7.59
C TRP A 238 0.00 -0.59 -9.06
N THR A 239 -0.06 -1.81 -9.59
CA THR A 239 -0.47 -2.06 -10.97
C THR A 239 -1.91 -1.59 -11.21
N VAL A 240 -2.84 -1.95 -10.33
CA VAL A 240 -4.24 -1.53 -10.43
C VAL A 240 -4.36 -0.01 -10.31
N HIS A 241 -3.74 0.61 -9.32
CA HIS A 241 -3.83 2.04 -9.12
C HIS A 241 -3.22 2.84 -10.27
N THR A 242 -2.07 2.40 -10.78
CA THR A 242 -1.34 3.10 -11.86
C THR A 242 -2.06 2.97 -13.19
N TYR A 243 -2.45 1.75 -13.59
CA TYR A 243 -2.93 1.48 -14.95
C TYR A 243 -4.44 1.30 -15.03
N THR A 244 -5.07 0.57 -14.11
CA THR A 244 -6.51 0.30 -14.18
C THR A 244 -7.31 1.50 -13.70
N ARG A 245 -6.86 2.13 -12.59
CA ARG A 245 -7.45 3.37 -12.03
C ARG A 245 -6.94 4.63 -12.71
N ASN A 246 -5.82 4.54 -13.42
CA ASN A 246 -5.15 5.68 -14.05
C ASN A 246 -4.79 6.82 -13.07
N TRP A 247 -4.44 6.44 -11.83
CA TRP A 247 -4.01 7.40 -10.81
C TRP A 247 -2.53 7.81 -10.94
N GLY A 248 -1.84 7.20 -11.91
CA GLY A 248 -0.43 7.48 -12.24
C GLY A 248 0.58 6.87 -11.27
N ASP A 249 0.18 6.44 -10.09
CA ASP A 249 0.98 5.74 -9.08
C ASP A 249 0.06 5.13 -8.02
N ILE A 250 0.64 4.38 -7.08
CA ILE A 250 -0.09 3.85 -5.92
C ILE A 250 -0.76 4.99 -5.14
N GLY A 251 -2.00 4.79 -4.69
CA GLY A 251 -2.79 5.86 -4.07
C GLY A 251 -2.34 6.22 -2.66
N TYR A 252 -1.92 5.23 -1.87
CA TYR A 252 -1.54 5.40 -0.46
C TYR A 252 -0.13 5.95 -0.33
N ASN A 253 0.12 6.76 0.71
CA ASN A 253 1.47 7.22 1.05
C ASN A 253 2.31 6.09 1.65
N TYR A 254 1.68 5.25 2.48
CA TYR A 254 2.29 4.07 3.09
C TYR A 254 1.33 2.89 3.12
N LEU A 255 1.89 1.67 3.11
CA LEU A 255 1.14 0.43 3.34
C LEU A 255 1.82 -0.33 4.48
N ILE A 256 1.04 -1.09 5.24
CA ILE A 256 1.54 -1.91 6.36
C ILE A 256 0.97 -3.31 6.22
N ASP A 257 1.84 -4.32 6.21
CA ASP A 257 1.40 -5.71 6.17
C ASP A 257 1.09 -6.27 7.59
N PRO A 258 0.45 -7.42 7.69
CA PRO A 258 0.17 -8.06 8.97
C PRO A 258 1.40 -8.45 9.80
N LEU A 259 2.60 -8.45 9.23
CA LEU A 259 3.85 -8.67 9.95
C LEU A 259 4.45 -7.37 10.51
N GLY A 260 3.78 -6.23 10.29
CA GLY A 260 4.21 -4.90 10.73
C GLY A 260 5.27 -4.26 9.84
N VAL A 261 5.52 -4.79 8.63
CA VAL A 261 6.43 -4.15 7.67
C VAL A 261 5.73 -2.95 7.05
N ILE A 262 6.39 -1.81 7.07
CA ILE A 262 5.91 -0.56 6.46
C ILE A 262 6.53 -0.42 5.08
N TYR A 263 5.73 -0.21 4.06
CA TYR A 263 6.14 0.00 2.68
C TYR A 263 5.90 1.44 2.26
N GLU A 264 6.89 2.05 1.58
CA GLU A 264 6.67 3.32 0.89
C GLU A 264 5.70 3.09 -0.28
N GLY A 265 4.65 3.87 -0.32
CA GLY A 265 3.63 3.81 -1.37
C GLY A 265 3.92 4.78 -2.52
N ARG A 266 3.15 5.87 -2.60
CA ARG A 266 3.26 6.89 -3.64
C ARG A 266 4.62 7.56 -3.63
N SER A 267 5.23 7.70 -4.81
CA SER A 267 6.53 8.34 -4.97
C SER A 267 6.48 9.83 -4.62
N GLY A 268 7.57 10.35 -4.06
CA GLY A 268 7.72 11.78 -3.74
C GLY A 268 8.02 12.07 -2.28
N GLY A 269 7.91 11.09 -1.38
CA GLY A 269 8.25 11.23 0.04
C GLY A 269 7.06 11.61 0.93
N ASP A 270 7.37 12.17 2.10
CA ASP A 270 6.46 12.20 3.25
C ASP A 270 5.26 13.16 3.11
N ASP A 271 5.39 14.22 2.29
CA ASP A 271 4.38 15.26 2.12
C ASP A 271 3.72 15.22 0.73
N VAL A 272 3.91 14.11 0.01
CA VAL A 272 3.31 13.94 -1.30
C VAL A 272 1.78 13.77 -1.19
N ILE A 273 1.04 14.44 -2.07
CA ILE A 273 -0.41 14.28 -2.17
C ILE A 273 -0.72 12.88 -2.69
N GLY A 274 -1.50 12.11 -1.94
CA GLY A 274 -1.95 10.77 -2.32
C GLY A 274 -3.11 10.76 -3.33
N ALA A 275 -3.64 9.57 -3.55
CA ALA A 275 -4.91 9.33 -4.28
C ALA A 275 -5.71 8.25 -3.54
N HIS A 276 -5.98 8.48 -2.24
CA HIS A 276 -6.54 7.49 -1.32
C HIS A 276 -7.84 7.93 -0.63
N PHE A 277 -8.21 9.20 -0.77
CA PHE A 277 -9.38 9.73 -0.08
C PHE A 277 -10.23 10.55 -1.04
N SER A 278 -10.69 9.92 -2.10
CA SER A 278 -11.50 10.55 -3.16
C SER A 278 -10.97 11.95 -3.53
N CYS A 279 -11.82 12.99 -3.51
CA CYS A 279 -11.43 14.37 -3.86
C CYS A 279 -10.73 15.14 -2.73
N ALA A 280 -10.49 14.53 -1.56
CA ALA A 280 -9.96 15.19 -0.37
C ALA A 280 -8.52 14.77 -0.01
N ASN A 281 -7.67 14.53 -1.02
CA ASN A 281 -6.29 14.09 -0.80
C ASN A 281 -5.35 15.19 -0.31
N SER A 282 -5.65 16.46 -0.58
CA SER A 282 -4.84 17.57 -0.07
C SER A 282 -4.90 17.65 1.45
N ASN A 283 -3.77 17.95 2.07
CA ASN A 283 -3.57 18.04 3.52
C ASN A 283 -3.74 16.71 4.26
N THR A 284 -3.67 15.58 3.54
CA THR A 284 -3.79 14.25 4.13
C THR A 284 -2.57 13.38 3.83
N MET A 285 -2.28 12.45 4.75
CA MET A 285 -1.41 11.30 4.52
C MET A 285 -2.23 10.03 4.69
N GLY A 286 -2.28 9.19 3.66
CA GLY A 286 -3.01 7.93 3.68
C GLY A 286 -2.12 6.75 4.01
N VAL A 287 -2.53 5.95 4.99
CA VAL A 287 -1.88 4.70 5.37
C VAL A 287 -2.87 3.55 5.21
N ALA A 288 -2.52 2.55 4.42
CA ALA A 288 -3.37 1.38 4.19
C ALA A 288 -2.80 0.13 4.89
N LEU A 289 -3.62 -0.53 5.69
CA LEU A 289 -3.33 -1.86 6.22
C LEU A 289 -3.66 -2.90 5.15
N LEU A 290 -2.70 -3.77 4.80
CA LEU A 290 -2.92 -4.86 3.86
C LEU A 290 -3.80 -5.93 4.50
N GLY A 291 -4.99 -6.12 3.94
CA GLY A 291 -5.96 -7.09 4.43
C GLY A 291 -7.40 -6.58 4.41
N GLU A 292 -8.29 -7.45 4.88
CA GLU A 292 -9.71 -7.19 5.07
C GLU A 292 -10.04 -7.18 6.57
N PHE A 293 -10.53 -6.05 7.08
CA PHE A 293 -10.74 -5.83 8.51
C PHE A 293 -12.19 -5.46 8.89
N GLY A 294 -13.14 -5.74 8.00
CA GLY A 294 -14.58 -5.57 8.30
C GLY A 294 -15.09 -6.48 9.42
N ALA A 295 -14.48 -7.67 9.58
CA ALA A 295 -14.89 -8.66 10.56
C ALA A 295 -13.81 -9.03 11.60
N ALA A 296 -12.56 -8.65 11.39
CA ALA A 296 -11.43 -8.98 12.24
C ALA A 296 -10.53 -7.76 12.44
N ALA A 297 -9.92 -7.63 13.63
CA ALA A 297 -8.93 -6.59 13.86
C ALA A 297 -7.61 -6.92 13.12
N PRO A 298 -6.82 -5.89 12.75
CA PRO A 298 -5.43 -6.08 12.31
C PRO A 298 -4.59 -6.78 13.39
N THR A 299 -3.47 -7.38 12.98
CA THR A 299 -2.50 -7.97 13.92
C THR A 299 -1.91 -6.91 14.85
N LEU A 300 -1.39 -7.34 15.99
CA LEU A 300 -0.74 -6.42 16.94
C LEU A 300 0.52 -5.79 16.34
N GLU A 301 1.24 -6.52 15.50
CA GLU A 301 2.42 -6.04 14.78
C GLU A 301 2.07 -4.92 13.79
N ALA A 302 0.97 -5.08 13.05
CA ALA A 302 0.48 -4.04 12.14
C ALA A 302 0.00 -2.80 12.90
N GLN A 303 -0.71 -2.99 14.02
CA GLN A 303 -1.19 -1.89 14.88
C GLN A 303 -0.02 -1.11 15.49
N ASP A 304 0.99 -1.79 16.04
CA ASP A 304 2.19 -1.15 16.61
C ASP A 304 2.97 -0.34 15.55
N SER A 305 3.10 -0.88 14.33
CA SER A 305 3.74 -0.16 13.23
C SER A 305 2.93 1.04 12.76
N LEU A 306 1.60 0.92 12.73
CA LEU A 306 0.70 2.03 12.44
C LEU A 306 0.83 3.14 13.48
N GLU A 307 0.78 2.79 14.77
CA GLU A 307 0.92 3.76 15.87
C GLU A 307 2.24 4.52 15.78
N ARG A 308 3.35 3.83 15.53
CA ARG A 308 4.67 4.47 15.37
C ARG A 308 4.73 5.39 14.15
N LEU A 309 4.15 4.97 13.01
CA LEU A 309 4.13 5.78 11.79
C LEU A 309 3.29 7.06 11.98
N LEU A 310 2.10 6.92 12.59
CA LEU A 310 1.22 8.06 12.86
C LEU A 310 1.83 9.01 13.90
N ALA A 311 2.41 8.47 14.98
CA ALA A 311 3.05 9.27 16.01
C ALA A 311 4.30 10.04 15.51
N TRP A 312 5.05 9.46 14.59
CA TRP A 312 6.16 10.17 13.94
C TRP A 312 5.68 11.32 13.07
N LYS A 313 4.53 11.16 12.39
CA LYS A 313 4.03 12.17 11.44
C LYS A 313 3.23 13.29 12.12
N ALA A 314 2.62 13.05 13.28
CA ALA A 314 1.83 14.01 14.04
C ALA A 314 2.68 15.06 14.74
#